data_09648cc3457380bd8d1480c1f28d7137
#
_entry.id   09648cc3457380bd8d1480c1f28d7137
#
_cell.length_a   1.000
_cell.length_b   1.000
_cell.length_c   1.000
_cell.angle_alpha   90.00
_cell.angle_beta   90.00
_cell.angle_gamma   90.00
#
_symmetry.space_group_name_H-M   'P 1'
#
loop_
_entity.id
_entity.type
_entity.pdbx_description
1 polymer ?
#
loop_
_entity_poly.entity_id
_entity_poly.type
_entity_poly.pdbx_seq_one_letter_code
_entity_poly.pdbx_strand_id
1 'polypeptide(L)'
;MMAAFLLYIGKVAILVAVFYLFYRLLMERETFHRFNRAVLLISVLVAFILPLCEVTLHQTIIAELSPNIGTTSTNEIAEPSANYLQQALRSLIPILFSIFFLGVVIKILHTLFSVYRIRHFIRYCEHHPQIDGTEIAVCSEDVTPFSWWNTIVFCRKDYELHDPALLAHEQAHINGYHSFDLLLMEFAIAFQWFNPAIWLIGRELRTVHEYEADSSVLSGGVDTHHYLTLLMERANAKHSFTLANSISQKTLKNRFQMMARHRSKPSRLLKVLYLLPIVAITLTLNAQTIIHYQTHEPAPTHPLADTIQASAPQEVVPSPAVKTNKQQNTQKSEPQSETTLITISGTVLDEQGSPIIGAIVLVHDSTLGTVTDFDGCFSLKVPKGSILDMMYIGVATQSIACNEDVSNLKVTLIKDNS
;
A
#
# COMPACT_ATOMS: atom_id res chain seq x y z
N MET A 1 14.07 -17.18 25.47
CA MET A 1 14.43 -16.87 24.10
C MET A 1 13.27 -17.18 23.12
N MET A 2 12.77 -18.43 23.01
CA MET A 2 11.64 -18.78 22.10
C MET A 2 10.37 -17.95 22.34
N ALA A 3 9.95 -17.76 23.60
CA ALA A 3 8.78 -16.93 23.94
C ALA A 3 8.95 -15.47 23.50
N ALA A 4 10.12 -14.87 23.73
CA ALA A 4 10.41 -13.50 23.30
C ALA A 4 10.35 -13.36 21.77
N PHE A 5 10.84 -14.35 21.02
CA PHE A 5 10.74 -14.36 19.58
C PHE A 5 9.28 -14.47 19.09
N LEU A 6 8.46 -15.33 19.69
CA LEU A 6 7.05 -15.44 19.34
C LEU A 6 6.27 -14.14 19.65
N LEU A 7 6.58 -13.48 20.77
CA LEU A 7 6.03 -12.18 21.09
C LEU A 7 6.44 -11.11 20.09
N TYR A 8 7.73 -11.10 19.67
CA TYR A 8 8.20 -10.20 18.62
C TYR A 8 7.42 -10.41 17.32
N ILE A 9 7.28 -11.65 16.86
CA ILE A 9 6.51 -11.96 15.64
C ILE A 9 5.04 -11.55 15.76
N GLY A 10 4.45 -11.69 16.96
CA GLY A 10 3.10 -11.21 17.26
C GLY A 10 2.98 -9.69 17.16
N LYS A 11 3.95 -8.94 17.71
CA LYS A 11 4.02 -7.46 17.59
C LYS A 11 4.13 -7.03 16.12
N VAL A 12 5.01 -7.69 15.35
CA VAL A 12 5.13 -7.46 13.89
C VAL A 12 3.79 -7.69 13.19
N ALA A 13 3.09 -8.79 13.53
CA ALA A 13 1.81 -9.12 12.91
C ALA A 13 0.75 -8.03 13.13
N ILE A 14 0.67 -7.49 14.34
CA ILE A 14 -0.26 -6.40 14.67
C ILE A 14 0.11 -5.14 13.88
N LEU A 15 1.40 -4.77 13.84
CA LEU A 15 1.85 -3.58 13.10
C LEU A 15 1.56 -3.68 11.60
N VAL A 16 1.83 -4.83 11.00
CA VAL A 16 1.49 -5.09 9.60
C VAL A 16 -0.01 -4.91 9.35
N ALA A 17 -0.88 -5.40 10.26
CA ALA A 17 -2.32 -5.22 10.13
C ALA A 17 -2.73 -3.74 10.26
N VAL A 18 -2.14 -2.99 11.19
CA VAL A 18 -2.39 -1.56 11.37
C VAL A 18 -1.94 -0.76 10.14
N PHE A 19 -0.75 -1.05 9.60
CA PHE A 19 -0.24 -0.38 8.40
C PHE A 19 -1.05 -0.73 7.14
N TYR A 20 -1.52 -1.97 7.01
CA TYR A 20 -2.46 -2.33 5.95
C TYR A 20 -3.74 -1.51 6.04
N LEU A 21 -4.33 -1.41 7.25
CA LEU A 21 -5.56 -0.64 7.47
C LEU A 21 -5.36 0.84 7.15
N PHE A 22 -4.23 1.42 7.59
CA PHE A 22 -3.84 2.79 7.25
C PHE A 22 -3.80 2.99 5.72
N TYR A 23 -3.08 2.12 5.00
CA TYR A 23 -2.97 2.21 3.55
C TYR A 23 -4.34 2.12 2.88
N ARG A 24 -5.14 1.13 3.26
CA ARG A 24 -6.47 0.84 2.70
C ARG A 24 -7.44 1.99 2.88
N LEU A 25 -7.44 2.65 4.03
CA LEU A 25 -8.38 3.73 4.34
C LEU A 25 -7.96 5.07 3.76
N LEU A 26 -6.66 5.37 3.71
CA LEU A 26 -6.16 6.72 3.43
C LEU A 26 -5.45 6.86 2.09
N MET A 27 -4.75 5.82 1.61
CA MET A 27 -3.81 5.91 0.49
C MET A 27 -4.26 5.17 -0.77
N GLU A 28 -5.05 4.11 -0.66
CA GLU A 28 -5.45 3.25 -1.78
C GLU A 28 -6.00 4.02 -3.00
N ARG A 29 -6.72 5.11 -2.72
CA ARG A 29 -7.38 5.90 -3.75
C ARG A 29 -6.56 7.06 -4.31
N GLU A 30 -5.31 7.22 -3.91
CA GLU A 30 -4.45 8.31 -4.39
C GLU A 30 -3.67 7.91 -5.63
N THR A 31 -3.48 8.87 -6.56
CA THR A 31 -2.83 8.62 -7.86
C THR A 31 -1.30 8.72 -7.83
N PHE A 32 -0.70 8.84 -6.66
CA PHE A 32 0.76 8.87 -6.48
C PHE A 32 1.33 7.45 -6.41
N HIS A 33 1.33 6.70 -7.53
CA HIS A 33 1.63 5.27 -7.54
C HIS A 33 3.02 4.95 -6.97
N ARG A 34 4.08 5.67 -7.38
CA ARG A 34 5.44 5.51 -6.84
C ARG A 34 5.52 5.75 -5.34
N PHE A 35 4.80 6.76 -4.85
CA PHE A 35 4.72 7.06 -3.42
C PHE A 35 3.96 5.98 -2.65
N ASN A 36 2.82 5.54 -3.17
CA ASN A 36 2.02 4.46 -2.58
C ASN A 36 2.82 3.16 -2.48
N ARG A 37 3.59 2.81 -3.51
CA ARG A 37 4.54 1.70 -3.53
C ARG A 37 5.58 1.84 -2.41
N ALA A 38 6.22 3.01 -2.32
CA ALA A 38 7.19 3.28 -1.27
C ALA A 38 6.58 3.16 0.13
N VAL A 39 5.37 3.70 0.35
CA VAL A 39 4.65 3.59 1.62
C VAL A 39 4.38 2.13 1.99
N LEU A 40 3.94 1.29 1.05
CA LEU A 40 3.70 -0.13 1.31
C LEU A 40 5.00 -0.87 1.70
N LEU A 41 6.07 -0.69 0.95
CA LEU A 41 7.36 -1.36 1.20
C LEU A 41 8.00 -0.88 2.51
N ILE A 42 8.03 0.44 2.74
CA ILE A 42 8.59 1.02 3.96
C ILE A 42 7.77 0.62 5.17
N SER A 43 6.44 0.59 5.08
CA SER A 43 5.58 0.18 6.20
C SER A 43 5.84 -1.27 6.62
N VAL A 44 6.06 -2.17 5.66
CA VAL A 44 6.46 -3.56 5.96
C VAL A 44 7.82 -3.58 6.65
N LEU A 45 8.81 -2.86 6.12
CA LEU A 45 10.15 -2.79 6.72
C LEU A 45 10.10 -2.24 8.15
N VAL A 46 9.38 -1.12 8.35
CA VAL A 46 9.19 -0.50 9.67
C VAL A 46 8.48 -1.45 10.64
N ALA A 47 7.50 -2.23 10.17
CA ALA A 47 6.81 -3.21 11.02
C ALA A 47 7.77 -4.27 11.59
N PHE A 48 8.82 -4.66 10.84
CA PHE A 48 9.84 -5.59 11.32
C PHE A 48 10.88 -4.91 12.22
N ILE A 49 11.25 -3.67 11.94
CA ILE A 49 12.32 -2.96 12.68
C ILE A 49 11.79 -2.38 13.99
N LEU A 50 10.60 -1.78 13.98
CA LEU A 50 10.07 -0.99 15.09
C LEU A 50 9.99 -1.77 16.43
N PRO A 51 9.57 -3.05 16.48
CA PRO A 51 9.56 -3.81 17.73
C PRO A 51 10.93 -4.17 18.29
N LEU A 52 12.01 -3.98 17.49
CA LEU A 52 13.41 -4.17 17.95
C LEU A 52 13.95 -2.90 18.63
N CYS A 53 13.29 -1.75 18.45
CA CYS A 53 13.71 -0.50 19.08
C CYS A 53 13.22 -0.50 20.53
N GLU A 54 14.10 -0.82 21.47
CA GLU A 54 13.84 -0.73 22.90
C GLU A 54 14.17 0.69 23.38
N VAL A 55 13.16 1.40 23.90
CA VAL A 55 13.33 2.72 24.51
C VAL A 55 13.44 2.50 26.03
N THR A 56 14.60 2.77 26.62
CA THR A 56 14.79 2.70 28.06
C THR A 56 14.47 4.04 28.70
N LEU A 57 13.45 4.07 29.56
CA LEU A 57 13.14 5.23 30.38
C LEU A 57 13.79 5.03 31.75
N HIS A 58 14.74 5.90 32.11
CA HIS A 58 15.36 5.89 33.43
C HIS A 58 14.49 6.71 34.40
N GLN A 59 13.91 6.03 35.40
CA GLN A 59 13.17 6.68 36.48
C GLN A 59 13.96 6.52 37.80
N THR A 60 14.41 7.63 38.38
CA THR A 60 15.07 7.63 39.66
C THR A 60 14.00 7.78 40.76
N ILE A 61 13.81 6.77 41.59
CA ILE A 61 12.94 6.85 42.77
C ILE A 61 13.85 7.01 43.98
N ILE A 62 13.67 8.11 44.75
CA ILE A 62 14.28 8.30 46.04
C ILE A 62 13.47 7.47 47.02
N ALA A 63 14.00 6.33 47.43
CA ALA A 63 13.40 5.51 48.46
C ALA A 63 13.73 6.16 49.82
N GLU A 64 12.76 6.83 50.46
CA GLU A 64 12.83 7.11 51.88
C GLU A 64 12.72 5.79 52.63
N LEU A 65 13.80 5.40 53.29
CA LEU A 65 13.81 4.26 54.21
C LEU A 65 12.85 4.54 55.35
N SER A 66 11.62 4.03 55.24
CA SER A 66 10.75 3.90 56.40
C SER A 66 11.27 2.72 57.25
N PRO A 67 11.71 2.93 58.50
CA PRO A 67 12.19 1.84 59.31
C PRO A 67 10.98 1.04 59.83
N ASN A 68 11.02 -0.25 59.65
CA ASN A 68 10.13 -1.27 60.20
C ASN A 68 8.80 -1.55 59.48
N ILE A 69 8.87 -2.47 58.55
CA ILE A 69 7.80 -3.47 58.42
C ILE A 69 8.47 -4.85 58.48
N GLY A 70 8.19 -5.56 59.55
CA GLY A 70 8.66 -6.91 59.76
C GLY A 70 8.33 -7.82 58.60
N THR A 71 9.30 -8.63 58.24
CA THR A 71 9.14 -9.73 57.28
C THR A 71 8.07 -10.69 57.79
N THR A 72 6.80 -10.40 57.42
CA THR A 72 5.78 -11.44 57.46
C THR A 72 6.06 -12.29 56.23
N SER A 73 6.65 -13.43 56.46
CA SER A 73 6.69 -14.51 55.46
C SER A 73 5.25 -14.88 55.13
N THR A 74 4.72 -14.26 54.10
CA THR A 74 3.52 -14.77 53.42
C THR A 74 3.92 -16.11 52.81
N ASN A 75 3.56 -17.18 53.50
CA ASN A 75 3.44 -18.49 52.88
C ASN A 75 2.53 -18.30 51.68
N GLU A 76 3.11 -18.20 50.49
CA GLU A 76 2.39 -18.34 49.23
C GLU A 76 1.74 -19.73 49.26
N ILE A 77 0.45 -19.75 49.58
CA ILE A 77 -0.41 -20.89 49.23
C ILE A 77 -0.45 -20.88 47.72
N ALA A 78 0.53 -21.53 47.11
CA ALA A 78 0.57 -21.72 45.66
C ALA A 78 -0.66 -22.55 45.27
N GLU A 79 -1.66 -21.89 44.71
CA GLU A 79 -2.82 -22.57 44.17
C GLU A 79 -2.34 -23.59 43.12
N PRO A 80 -2.65 -24.88 43.25
CA PRO A 80 -2.15 -25.93 42.36
C PRO A 80 -2.55 -25.72 40.91
N SER A 81 -3.61 -24.96 40.62
CA SER A 81 -4.09 -24.63 39.27
C SER A 81 -3.11 -23.73 38.50
N ALA A 82 -2.39 -22.81 39.15
CA ALA A 82 -1.43 -21.93 38.47
C ALA A 82 -0.23 -22.69 37.89
N ASN A 83 0.22 -23.74 38.58
CA ASN A 83 1.34 -24.56 38.15
C ASN A 83 1.04 -25.40 36.92
N TYR A 84 -0.17 -25.95 36.78
CA TYR A 84 -0.57 -26.73 35.60
C TYR A 84 -0.66 -25.84 34.36
N LEU A 85 -1.20 -24.62 34.48
CA LEU A 85 -1.31 -23.67 33.36
C LEU A 85 0.08 -23.21 32.89
N GLN A 86 1.00 -22.87 33.83
CA GLN A 86 2.37 -22.50 33.48
C GLN A 86 3.13 -23.64 32.82
N GLN A 87 2.94 -24.88 33.31
CA GLN A 87 3.58 -26.04 32.72
C GLN A 87 3.04 -26.34 31.32
N ALA A 88 1.74 -26.25 31.10
CA ALA A 88 1.09 -26.36 29.79
C ALA A 88 1.59 -25.29 28.82
N LEU A 89 1.68 -24.03 29.24
CA LEU A 89 2.22 -22.93 28.41
C LEU A 89 3.68 -23.18 28.07
N ARG A 90 4.52 -23.65 29.00
CA ARG A 90 5.94 -23.96 28.73
C ARG A 90 6.09 -25.08 27.70
N SER A 91 5.19 -26.08 27.67
CA SER A 91 5.24 -27.17 26.69
C SER A 91 4.69 -26.75 25.32
N LEU A 92 3.76 -25.77 25.24
CA LEU A 92 3.19 -25.27 23.99
C LEU A 92 4.15 -24.38 23.21
N ILE A 93 5.00 -23.59 23.88
CA ILE A 93 5.94 -22.64 23.25
C ILE A 93 6.85 -23.33 22.21
N PRO A 94 7.56 -24.44 22.52
CA PRO A 94 8.41 -25.10 21.54
C PRO A 94 7.63 -25.71 20.38
N ILE A 95 6.40 -26.16 20.61
CA ILE A 95 5.53 -26.69 19.55
C ILE A 95 5.13 -25.56 18.58
N LEU A 96 4.67 -24.42 19.10
CA LEU A 96 4.33 -23.25 18.28
C LEU A 96 5.54 -22.74 17.51
N PHE A 97 6.70 -22.70 18.15
CA PHE A 97 7.96 -22.30 17.51
C PHE A 97 8.33 -23.24 16.36
N SER A 98 8.18 -24.58 16.55
CA SER A 98 8.45 -25.57 15.51
C SER A 98 7.46 -25.45 14.34
N ILE A 99 6.17 -25.27 14.62
CA ILE A 99 5.14 -25.03 13.59
C ILE A 99 5.45 -23.76 12.80
N PHE A 100 5.83 -22.68 13.49
CA PHE A 100 6.21 -21.43 12.86
C PHE A 100 7.36 -21.60 11.87
N PHE A 101 8.46 -22.23 12.31
CA PHE A 101 9.63 -22.47 11.45
C PHE A 101 9.32 -23.41 10.29
N LEU A 102 8.53 -24.45 10.52
CA LEU A 102 8.08 -25.34 9.46
C LEU A 102 7.33 -24.55 8.37
N GLY A 103 6.41 -23.66 8.76
CA GLY A 103 5.70 -22.79 7.82
C GLY A 103 6.63 -21.86 7.05
N VAL A 104 7.62 -21.26 7.72
CA VAL A 104 8.65 -20.43 7.07
C VAL A 104 9.43 -21.23 6.03
N VAL A 105 9.91 -22.42 6.38
CA VAL A 105 10.66 -23.29 5.46
C VAL A 105 9.82 -23.69 4.26
N ILE A 106 8.59 -24.13 4.47
CA ILE A 106 7.66 -24.47 3.38
C ILE A 106 7.46 -23.28 2.45
N LYS A 107 7.25 -22.08 2.99
CA LYS A 107 7.01 -20.88 2.20
C LYS A 107 8.26 -20.47 1.41
N ILE A 108 9.44 -20.52 2.00
CA ILE A 108 10.72 -20.24 1.31
C ILE A 108 10.93 -21.24 0.18
N LEU A 109 10.76 -22.54 0.44
CA LEU A 109 10.92 -23.58 -0.60
C LEU A 109 9.91 -23.39 -1.74
N HIS A 110 8.68 -23.06 -1.44
CA HIS A 110 7.65 -22.72 -2.44
C HIS A 110 8.08 -21.52 -3.30
N THR A 111 8.59 -20.46 -2.69
CA THR A 111 9.07 -19.26 -3.41
C THR A 111 10.28 -19.59 -4.29
N LEU A 112 11.27 -20.32 -3.76
CA LEU A 112 12.43 -20.75 -4.54
C LEU A 112 12.03 -21.64 -5.73
N PHE A 113 11.11 -22.58 -5.51
CA PHE A 113 10.59 -23.42 -6.58
C PHE A 113 9.83 -22.60 -7.65
N SER A 114 9.06 -21.58 -7.25
CA SER A 114 8.38 -20.68 -8.16
C SER A 114 9.39 -19.90 -9.02
N VAL A 115 10.42 -19.32 -8.40
CA VAL A 115 11.51 -18.62 -9.11
C VAL A 115 12.26 -19.56 -10.05
N TYR A 116 12.55 -20.79 -9.61
CA TYR A 116 13.17 -21.80 -10.46
C TYR A 116 12.31 -22.13 -11.68
N ARG A 117 11.00 -22.32 -11.50
CA ARG A 117 10.07 -22.61 -12.60
C ARG A 117 10.04 -21.46 -13.61
N ILE A 118 9.96 -20.20 -13.16
CA ILE A 118 9.95 -19.02 -14.05
C ILE A 118 11.27 -19.00 -14.86
N ARG A 119 12.40 -19.12 -14.21
CA ARG A 119 13.72 -19.12 -14.88
C ARG A 119 13.89 -20.28 -15.84
N HIS A 120 13.41 -21.45 -15.44
CA HIS A 120 13.43 -22.65 -16.30
C HIS A 120 12.57 -22.42 -17.53
N PHE A 121 11.34 -21.90 -17.37
CA PHE A 121 10.44 -21.59 -18.46
C PHE A 121 11.06 -20.58 -19.45
N ILE A 122 11.61 -19.47 -18.96
CA ILE A 122 12.24 -18.45 -19.80
C ILE A 122 13.40 -19.05 -20.63
N ARG A 123 14.19 -19.96 -20.09
CA ARG A 123 15.31 -20.60 -20.82
C ARG A 123 14.90 -21.42 -22.03
N TYR A 124 13.66 -21.88 -22.10
CA TYR A 124 13.14 -22.65 -23.25
C TYR A 124 12.48 -21.79 -24.31
N CYS A 125 12.35 -20.48 -24.08
CA CYS A 125 11.82 -19.55 -25.07
C CYS A 125 12.95 -19.11 -26.05
N GLU A 126 12.59 -18.64 -27.22
CA GLU A 126 13.51 -18.03 -28.18
C GLU A 126 13.91 -16.63 -27.68
N HIS A 127 15.19 -16.36 -27.58
CA HIS A 127 15.69 -15.08 -27.05
C HIS A 127 16.03 -14.12 -28.19
N HIS A 128 15.49 -12.92 -28.14
CA HIS A 128 15.73 -11.83 -29.07
C HIS A 128 16.29 -10.62 -28.33
N PRO A 129 17.48 -10.12 -28.68
CA PRO A 129 18.03 -8.92 -28.06
C PRO A 129 17.24 -7.68 -28.48
N GLN A 130 16.99 -6.78 -27.53
CA GLN A 130 16.37 -5.48 -27.78
C GLN A 130 17.40 -4.35 -27.71
N ILE A 131 17.13 -3.20 -28.34
CA ILE A 131 18.05 -2.06 -28.49
C ILE A 131 18.44 -1.46 -27.13
N ASP A 132 17.56 -1.54 -26.11
CA ASP A 132 17.75 -0.92 -24.78
C ASP A 132 18.34 -1.88 -23.72
N GLY A 133 18.93 -2.99 -24.13
CA GLY A 133 19.52 -3.96 -23.19
C GLY A 133 18.54 -4.88 -22.47
N THR A 134 17.23 -4.77 -22.77
CA THR A 134 16.19 -5.69 -22.29
C THR A 134 16.13 -6.90 -23.21
N GLU A 135 16.06 -8.10 -22.69
CA GLU A 135 15.85 -9.32 -23.46
C GLU A 135 14.35 -9.56 -23.70
N ILE A 136 14.02 -9.98 -24.92
CA ILE A 136 12.69 -10.49 -25.23
C ILE A 136 12.77 -12.00 -25.40
N ALA A 137 11.97 -12.72 -24.64
CA ALA A 137 11.80 -14.17 -24.72
C ALA A 137 10.45 -14.49 -25.39
N VAL A 138 10.46 -15.14 -26.53
CA VAL A 138 9.27 -15.53 -27.29
C VAL A 138 8.98 -17.01 -27.06
N CYS A 139 7.83 -17.29 -26.46
CA CYS A 139 7.42 -18.66 -26.13
C CYS A 139 6.40 -19.19 -27.14
N SER A 140 6.45 -20.49 -27.40
CA SER A 140 5.47 -21.18 -28.25
C SER A 140 4.12 -21.40 -27.56
N GLU A 141 4.12 -21.40 -26.25
CA GLU A 141 2.92 -21.55 -25.42
C GLU A 141 2.10 -20.25 -25.42
N ASP A 142 0.77 -20.36 -25.34
CA ASP A 142 -0.13 -19.23 -25.22
C ASP A 142 -0.14 -18.69 -23.78
N VAL A 143 0.88 -17.89 -23.48
CA VAL A 143 1.05 -17.24 -22.17
C VAL A 143 0.74 -15.76 -22.27
N THR A 144 0.15 -15.21 -21.20
CA THR A 144 0.03 -13.75 -21.11
C THR A 144 1.40 -13.14 -20.95
N PRO A 145 1.69 -12.02 -21.63
CA PRO A 145 2.91 -11.27 -21.44
C PRO A 145 3.20 -11.00 -19.96
N PHE A 146 4.44 -11.12 -19.61
CA PHE A 146 4.92 -10.73 -18.28
C PHE A 146 6.41 -10.38 -18.35
N SER A 147 6.84 -9.56 -17.43
CA SER A 147 8.25 -9.20 -17.24
C SER A 147 8.82 -9.87 -16.01
N TRP A 148 10.03 -10.41 -16.13
CA TRP A 148 10.78 -10.98 -15.04
C TRP A 148 12.23 -10.50 -15.08
N TRP A 149 12.63 -9.76 -14.03
CA TRP A 149 13.95 -9.13 -13.91
C TRP A 149 14.24 -8.20 -15.10
N ASN A 150 15.03 -8.60 -16.07
CA ASN A 150 15.39 -7.83 -17.27
C ASN A 150 14.89 -8.49 -18.55
N THR A 151 13.95 -9.44 -18.47
CA THR A 151 13.42 -10.18 -19.61
C THR A 151 11.92 -9.98 -19.72
N ILE A 152 11.43 -9.62 -20.89
CA ILE A 152 10.01 -9.58 -21.24
C ILE A 152 9.66 -10.89 -21.95
N VAL A 153 8.61 -11.54 -21.51
CA VAL A 153 8.13 -12.80 -22.07
C VAL A 153 6.84 -12.54 -22.85
N PHE A 154 6.86 -12.91 -24.13
CA PHE A 154 5.70 -12.86 -25.01
C PHE A 154 5.34 -14.24 -25.54
N CYS A 155 4.05 -14.49 -25.81
CA CYS A 155 3.68 -15.56 -26.72
C CYS A 155 3.97 -15.11 -28.18
N ARG A 156 4.08 -16.07 -29.10
CA ARG A 156 4.39 -15.77 -30.51
C ARG A 156 3.40 -14.80 -31.14
N LYS A 157 2.10 -14.94 -30.86
CA LYS A 157 1.05 -14.04 -31.36
C LYS A 157 1.24 -12.60 -30.92
N ASP A 158 1.53 -12.38 -29.63
CA ASP A 158 1.72 -11.05 -29.05
C ASP A 158 3.01 -10.41 -29.57
N TYR A 159 4.05 -11.20 -29.78
CA TYR A 159 5.30 -10.74 -30.35
C TYR A 159 5.11 -10.30 -31.82
N GLU A 160 4.37 -11.08 -32.65
CA GLU A 160 4.09 -10.75 -34.03
C GLU A 160 3.17 -9.53 -34.17
N LEU A 161 2.32 -9.24 -33.21
CA LEU A 161 1.45 -8.05 -33.18
C LEU A 161 2.25 -6.74 -33.06
N HIS A 162 3.45 -6.78 -32.49
CA HIS A 162 4.34 -5.62 -32.28
C HIS A 162 3.66 -4.40 -31.64
N ASP A 163 2.70 -4.63 -30.74
CA ASP A 163 1.96 -3.53 -30.10
C ASP A 163 2.87 -2.73 -29.15
N PRO A 164 3.11 -1.44 -29.44
CA PRO A 164 4.00 -0.61 -28.64
C PRO A 164 3.47 -0.35 -27.22
N ALA A 165 2.15 -0.37 -27.02
CA ALA A 165 1.55 -0.15 -25.71
C ALA A 165 1.84 -1.31 -24.78
N LEU A 166 1.79 -2.54 -25.31
CA LEU A 166 2.10 -3.74 -24.56
C LEU A 166 3.58 -3.81 -24.17
N LEU A 167 4.45 -3.52 -25.14
CA LEU A 167 5.89 -3.47 -24.89
C LEU A 167 6.22 -2.41 -23.83
N ALA A 168 5.62 -1.21 -23.94
CA ALA A 168 5.82 -0.13 -22.97
C ALA A 168 5.33 -0.50 -21.57
N HIS A 169 4.23 -1.27 -21.45
CA HIS A 169 3.71 -1.76 -20.17
C HIS A 169 4.71 -2.71 -19.49
N GLU A 170 5.18 -3.73 -20.21
CA GLU A 170 6.15 -4.68 -19.66
C GLU A 170 7.52 -4.03 -19.36
N GLN A 171 7.94 -3.09 -20.20
CA GLN A 171 9.14 -2.29 -19.96
C GLN A 171 9.03 -1.43 -18.70
N ALA A 172 7.83 -0.90 -18.40
CA ALA A 172 7.60 -0.14 -17.17
C ALA A 172 7.80 -1.01 -15.92
N HIS A 173 7.41 -2.29 -15.95
CA HIS A 173 7.67 -3.21 -14.84
C HIS A 173 9.17 -3.45 -14.63
N ILE A 174 9.96 -3.57 -15.71
CA ILE A 174 11.42 -3.70 -15.61
C ILE A 174 12.04 -2.43 -15.05
N ASN A 175 11.73 -1.27 -15.64
CA ASN A 175 12.25 0.02 -15.22
C ASN A 175 11.88 0.38 -13.78
N GLY A 176 10.71 -0.11 -13.33
CA GLY A 176 10.23 0.01 -11.96
C GLY A 176 10.87 -0.98 -10.98
N TYR A 177 11.66 -1.96 -11.43
CA TYR A 177 12.20 -3.05 -10.59
C TYR A 177 11.10 -3.83 -9.82
N HIS A 178 9.92 -3.99 -10.41
CA HIS A 178 8.77 -4.61 -9.75
C HIS A 178 9.04 -6.06 -9.31
N SER A 179 9.86 -6.80 -10.07
CA SER A 179 10.28 -8.16 -9.70
C SER A 179 11.05 -8.21 -8.36
N PHE A 180 11.86 -7.19 -8.08
CA PHE A 180 12.57 -7.08 -6.81
C PHE A 180 11.61 -6.88 -5.63
N ASP A 181 10.64 -5.97 -5.78
CA ASP A 181 9.61 -5.72 -4.75
C ASP A 181 8.81 -6.97 -4.43
N LEU A 182 8.44 -7.74 -5.48
CA LEU A 182 7.71 -8.99 -5.29
C LEU A 182 8.52 -10.01 -4.51
N LEU A 183 9.83 -10.13 -4.78
CA LEU A 183 10.72 -11.02 -4.02
C LEU A 183 10.87 -10.55 -2.56
N LEU A 184 11.02 -9.24 -2.34
CA LEU A 184 11.08 -8.67 -1.00
C LEU A 184 9.79 -8.95 -0.22
N MET A 185 8.64 -8.80 -0.88
CA MET A 185 7.33 -9.08 -0.28
C MET A 185 7.16 -10.58 0.01
N GLU A 186 7.58 -11.48 -0.89
CA GLU A 186 7.55 -12.93 -0.65
C GLU A 186 8.41 -13.34 0.54
N PHE A 187 9.57 -12.67 0.75
CA PHE A 187 10.38 -12.85 1.93
C PHE A 187 9.64 -12.40 3.21
N ALA A 188 9.02 -11.23 3.21
CA ALA A 188 8.20 -10.76 4.34
C ALA A 188 7.03 -11.70 4.63
N ILE A 189 6.34 -12.18 3.58
CA ILE A 189 5.26 -13.17 3.68
C ILE A 189 5.78 -14.48 4.30
N ALA A 190 7.01 -14.91 3.99
CA ALA A 190 7.57 -16.13 4.58
C ALA A 190 7.66 -16.06 6.11
N PHE A 191 8.04 -14.89 6.66
CA PHE A 191 8.09 -14.69 8.13
C PHE A 191 6.73 -14.41 8.77
N GLN A 192 5.77 -13.96 7.99
CA GLN A 192 4.42 -13.63 8.45
C GLN A 192 3.33 -14.48 7.75
N TRP A 193 3.68 -15.72 7.35
CA TRP A 193 2.84 -16.59 6.53
C TRP A 193 1.44 -16.82 7.11
N PHE A 194 1.30 -16.80 8.42
CA PHE A 194 0.04 -16.95 9.16
C PHE A 194 -0.80 -15.66 9.25
N ASN A 195 -0.20 -14.49 8.90
CA ASN A 195 -0.85 -13.19 9.02
C ASN A 195 -1.57 -12.82 7.71
N PRO A 196 -2.91 -12.73 7.67
CA PRO A 196 -3.64 -12.37 6.46
C PRO A 196 -3.31 -10.96 5.95
N ALA A 197 -2.94 -10.02 6.83
CA ALA A 197 -2.65 -8.64 6.44
C ALA A 197 -1.44 -8.52 5.52
N ILE A 198 -0.39 -9.33 5.70
CA ILE A 198 0.79 -9.31 4.83
C ILE A 198 0.45 -9.77 3.41
N TRP A 199 -0.44 -10.75 3.27
CA TRP A 199 -0.91 -11.22 1.97
C TRP A 199 -1.75 -10.15 1.27
N LEU A 200 -2.55 -9.40 2.04
CA LEU A 200 -3.34 -8.28 1.52
C LEU A 200 -2.41 -7.14 1.06
N ILE A 201 -1.36 -6.79 1.83
CA ILE A 201 -0.34 -5.82 1.40
C ILE A 201 0.33 -6.28 0.10
N GLY A 202 0.70 -7.57 -0.01
CA GLY A 202 1.30 -8.11 -1.23
C GLY A 202 0.37 -8.00 -2.45
N ARG A 203 -0.95 -8.14 -2.25
CA ARG A 203 -1.93 -7.94 -3.31
C ARG A 203 -2.08 -6.46 -3.70
N GLU A 204 -2.14 -5.55 -2.71
CA GLU A 204 -2.19 -4.12 -2.98
C GLU A 204 -0.91 -3.64 -3.70
N LEU A 205 0.26 -4.16 -3.33
CA LEU A 205 1.51 -3.83 -3.99
C LEU A 205 1.49 -4.22 -5.48
N ARG A 206 1.00 -5.44 -5.82
CA ARG A 206 0.82 -5.85 -7.22
C ARG A 206 -0.14 -4.91 -7.96
N THR A 207 -1.22 -4.51 -7.32
CA THR A 207 -2.18 -3.56 -7.90
C THR A 207 -1.55 -2.19 -8.16
N VAL A 208 -0.71 -1.70 -7.24
CA VAL A 208 0.04 -0.44 -7.42
C VAL A 208 1.06 -0.55 -8.55
N HIS A 209 1.72 -1.70 -8.72
CA HIS A 209 2.62 -1.96 -9.85
C HIS A 209 1.88 -1.83 -11.19
N GLU A 210 0.65 -2.40 -11.29
CA GLU A 210 -0.17 -2.25 -12.48
C GLU A 210 -0.51 -0.77 -12.76
N TYR A 211 -0.89 -0.01 -11.73
CA TYR A 211 -1.19 1.42 -11.88
C TYR A 211 0.05 2.24 -12.29
N GLU A 212 1.22 1.90 -11.77
CA GLU A 212 2.48 2.55 -12.14
C GLU A 212 2.82 2.26 -13.61
N ALA A 213 2.68 1.01 -14.06
CA ALA A 213 2.89 0.61 -15.44
C ALA A 213 1.88 1.28 -16.38
N ASP A 214 0.58 1.27 -16.05
CA ASP A 214 -0.47 1.95 -16.82
C ASP A 214 -0.17 3.45 -16.97
N SER A 215 0.17 4.11 -15.85
CA SER A 215 0.54 5.53 -15.87
C SER A 215 1.77 5.82 -16.73
N SER A 216 2.72 4.89 -16.78
CA SER A 216 3.91 5.01 -17.64
C SER A 216 3.54 4.93 -19.13
N VAL A 217 2.69 3.99 -19.52
CA VAL A 217 2.20 3.84 -20.90
C VAL A 217 1.47 5.12 -21.35
N LEU A 218 0.52 5.60 -20.56
CA LEU A 218 -0.26 6.80 -20.88
C LEU A 218 0.61 8.07 -20.93
N SER A 219 1.61 8.19 -20.06
CA SER A 219 2.56 9.32 -20.09
C SER A 219 3.54 9.25 -21.26
N GLY A 220 3.74 8.06 -21.85
CA GLY A 220 4.51 7.84 -23.06
C GLY A 220 3.79 8.26 -24.35
N GLY A 221 2.55 8.77 -24.25
CA GLY A 221 1.79 9.28 -25.42
C GLY A 221 1.03 8.21 -26.20
N VAL A 222 0.88 7.02 -25.64
CA VAL A 222 0.03 5.97 -26.22
C VAL A 222 -1.43 6.41 -26.11
N ASP A 223 -2.20 6.20 -27.19
CA ASP A 223 -3.63 6.50 -27.18
C ASP A 223 -4.37 5.71 -26.11
N THR A 224 -5.10 6.45 -25.26
CA THR A 224 -5.83 5.88 -24.12
C THR A 224 -6.88 4.87 -24.56
N HIS A 225 -7.62 5.19 -25.64
CA HIS A 225 -8.67 4.32 -26.15
C HIS A 225 -8.10 2.99 -26.67
N HIS A 226 -7.05 3.06 -27.49
CA HIS A 226 -6.35 1.89 -27.99
C HIS A 226 -5.85 1.01 -26.82
N TYR A 227 -5.22 1.62 -25.82
CA TYR A 227 -4.69 0.89 -24.67
C TYR A 227 -5.79 0.21 -23.82
N LEU A 228 -6.91 0.90 -23.59
CA LEU A 228 -8.05 0.32 -22.86
C LEU A 228 -8.67 -0.86 -23.62
N THR A 229 -8.84 -0.73 -24.96
CA THR A 229 -9.33 -1.81 -25.82
C THR A 229 -8.42 -3.03 -25.76
N LEU A 230 -7.10 -2.83 -25.87
CA LEU A 230 -6.10 -3.89 -25.74
C LEU A 230 -6.22 -4.64 -24.39
N LEU A 231 -6.37 -3.91 -23.28
CA LEU A 231 -6.54 -4.52 -21.96
C LEU A 231 -7.85 -5.31 -21.85
N MET A 232 -8.94 -4.84 -22.49
CA MET A 232 -10.22 -5.55 -22.53
C MET A 232 -10.15 -6.83 -23.33
N GLU A 233 -9.57 -6.80 -24.55
CA GLU A 233 -9.38 -7.98 -25.40
C GLU A 233 -8.61 -9.07 -24.68
N ARG A 234 -7.54 -8.69 -23.96
CA ARG A 234 -6.73 -9.61 -23.17
C ARG A 234 -7.46 -10.20 -21.98
N ALA A 235 -8.32 -9.43 -21.34
CA ALA A 235 -9.15 -9.94 -20.27
C ALA A 235 -10.17 -10.97 -20.80
N ASN A 236 -10.71 -10.75 -21.99
CA ASN A 236 -11.65 -11.66 -22.64
C ASN A 236 -10.98 -12.97 -23.08
N ALA A 237 -9.75 -12.91 -23.61
CA ALA A 237 -9.02 -14.09 -24.09
C ALA A 237 -8.72 -15.12 -22.97
N LYS A 238 -8.71 -14.69 -21.71
CA LYS A 238 -8.44 -15.55 -20.52
C LYS A 238 -9.63 -16.41 -20.05
N HIS A 239 -10.78 -16.36 -20.70
CA HIS A 239 -12.02 -16.89 -20.14
C HIS A 239 -12.29 -18.39 -20.40
N SER A 240 -11.76 -19.26 -19.52
CA SER A 240 -12.20 -20.67 -19.43
C SER A 240 -12.91 -21.03 -18.10
N PHE A 241 -12.83 -20.22 -17.02
CA PHE A 241 -13.37 -20.59 -15.71
C PHE A 241 -14.09 -19.43 -15.01
N THR A 242 -15.36 -19.59 -14.69
CA THR A 242 -16.28 -18.58 -14.15
C THR A 242 -15.87 -17.92 -12.83
N LEU A 243 -15.23 -18.65 -11.89
CA LEU A 243 -14.80 -18.10 -10.60
C LEU A 243 -13.53 -17.25 -10.70
N ALA A 244 -12.62 -17.57 -11.63
CA ALA A 244 -11.43 -16.77 -11.88
C ALA A 244 -11.78 -15.43 -12.56
N ASN A 245 -12.88 -15.38 -13.31
CA ASN A 245 -13.36 -14.21 -14.02
C ASN A 245 -13.69 -13.03 -13.10
N SER A 246 -14.38 -13.28 -11.97
CA SER A 246 -14.80 -12.20 -11.07
C SER A 246 -13.62 -11.45 -10.43
N ILE A 247 -12.52 -12.16 -10.15
CA ILE A 247 -11.30 -11.55 -9.58
C ILE A 247 -10.53 -10.77 -10.64
N SER A 248 -10.41 -11.33 -11.85
CA SER A 248 -9.74 -10.68 -12.99
C SER A 248 -10.47 -9.40 -13.42
N GLN A 249 -11.80 -9.46 -13.54
CA GLN A 249 -12.64 -8.31 -13.87
C GLN A 249 -12.53 -7.19 -12.82
N LYS A 250 -12.50 -7.53 -11.53
CA LYS A 250 -12.33 -6.54 -10.47
C LYS A 250 -10.99 -5.80 -10.57
N THR A 251 -9.92 -6.52 -10.88
CA THR A 251 -8.59 -5.92 -11.05
C THR A 251 -8.56 -4.98 -12.26
N LEU A 252 -9.13 -5.40 -13.39
CA LEU A 252 -9.23 -4.59 -14.60
C LEU A 252 -10.08 -3.33 -14.37
N LYS A 253 -11.23 -3.47 -13.73
CA LYS A 253 -12.07 -2.33 -13.33
C LYS A 253 -11.30 -1.32 -12.48
N ASN A 254 -10.53 -1.77 -11.49
CA ASN A 254 -9.73 -0.90 -10.65
C ASN A 254 -8.66 -0.15 -11.46
N ARG A 255 -8.00 -0.81 -12.45
CA ARG A 255 -7.05 -0.18 -13.36
C ARG A 255 -7.71 0.94 -14.17
N PHE A 256 -8.86 0.67 -14.78
CA PHE A 256 -9.62 1.66 -15.54
C PHE A 256 -10.06 2.85 -14.69
N GLN A 257 -10.61 2.58 -13.49
CA GLN A 257 -10.97 3.65 -12.57
C GLN A 257 -9.77 4.51 -12.18
N MET A 258 -8.58 3.91 -12.03
CA MET A 258 -7.39 4.63 -11.65
C MET A 258 -6.82 5.46 -12.83
N MET A 259 -6.85 4.93 -14.06
CA MET A 259 -6.46 5.66 -15.26
C MET A 259 -7.39 6.87 -15.54
N ALA A 260 -8.70 6.69 -15.35
CA ALA A 260 -9.70 7.77 -15.52
C ALA A 260 -9.72 8.80 -14.39
N ARG A 261 -8.96 8.58 -13.31
CA ARG A 261 -8.99 9.45 -12.14
C ARG A 261 -8.12 10.70 -12.32
N HIS A 262 -8.66 11.87 -11.92
CA HIS A 262 -7.86 13.09 -11.85
C HIS A 262 -6.67 12.94 -10.90
N ARG A 263 -5.56 13.56 -11.26
CA ARG A 263 -4.34 13.55 -10.41
C ARG A 263 -4.64 14.11 -9.03
N SER A 264 -4.22 13.39 -8.02
CA SER A 264 -4.39 13.78 -6.62
C SER A 264 -3.59 15.06 -6.31
N LYS A 265 -4.13 15.93 -5.45
CA LYS A 265 -3.42 17.15 -5.01
C LYS A 265 -2.19 16.79 -4.15
N PRO A 266 -1.06 17.51 -4.29
CA PRO A 266 0.16 17.24 -3.51
C PRO A 266 -0.05 17.26 -2.00
N SER A 267 -0.99 18.07 -1.50
CA SER A 267 -1.34 18.12 -0.07
C SER A 267 -1.81 16.78 0.50
N ARG A 268 -2.29 15.85 -0.35
CA ARG A 268 -2.72 14.52 0.10
C ARG A 268 -1.55 13.61 0.48
N LEU A 269 -0.32 13.93 0.06
CA LEU A 269 0.89 13.24 0.53
C LEU A 269 1.07 13.39 2.05
N LEU A 270 0.60 14.49 2.65
CA LEU A 270 0.64 14.71 4.08
C LEU A 270 -0.14 13.68 4.91
N LYS A 271 -1.01 12.89 4.26
CA LYS A 271 -1.70 11.77 4.94
C LYS A 271 -0.72 10.77 5.55
N VAL A 272 0.50 10.65 5.01
CA VAL A 272 1.54 9.78 5.60
C VAL A 272 1.92 10.19 7.01
N LEU A 273 1.74 11.46 7.39
CA LEU A 273 2.01 11.94 8.75
C LEU A 273 1.12 11.26 9.81
N TYR A 274 -0.04 10.72 9.42
CA TYR A 274 -0.85 9.90 10.33
C TYR A 274 -0.18 8.59 10.77
N LEU A 275 0.94 8.20 10.12
CA LEU A 275 1.78 7.10 10.62
C LEU A 275 2.59 7.48 11.86
N LEU A 276 2.90 8.77 12.07
CA LEU A 276 3.70 9.23 13.21
C LEU A 276 3.11 8.87 14.57
N PRO A 277 1.81 9.11 14.85
CA PRO A 277 1.22 8.67 16.12
C PRO A 277 1.22 7.16 16.27
N ILE A 278 1.07 6.38 15.21
CA ILE A 278 1.14 4.91 15.25
C ILE A 278 2.54 4.46 15.67
N VAL A 279 3.57 5.06 15.08
CA VAL A 279 4.98 4.81 15.42
C VAL A 279 5.25 5.22 16.89
N ALA A 280 4.80 6.41 17.30
CA ALA A 280 4.98 6.91 18.65
C ALA A 280 4.33 5.99 19.69
N ILE A 281 3.08 5.57 19.49
CA ILE A 281 2.37 4.62 20.36
C ILE A 281 3.14 3.29 20.43
N THR A 282 3.65 2.79 19.31
CA THR A 282 4.40 1.53 19.31
C THR A 282 5.70 1.64 20.08
N LEU A 283 6.42 2.76 19.95
CA LEU A 283 7.65 3.01 20.71
C LEU A 283 7.36 3.10 22.22
N THR A 284 6.29 3.79 22.63
CA THR A 284 5.90 3.88 24.04
C THR A 284 5.50 2.52 24.61
N LEU A 285 4.79 1.68 23.84
CA LEU A 285 4.43 0.31 24.24
C LEU A 285 5.65 -0.63 24.34
N ASN A 286 6.75 -0.32 23.66
CA ASN A 286 8.01 -1.05 23.77
C ASN A 286 9.00 -0.41 24.76
N ALA A 287 8.63 0.68 25.44
CA ALA A 287 9.47 1.32 26.44
C ALA A 287 9.59 0.46 27.70
N GLN A 288 10.84 0.23 28.13
CA GLN A 288 11.14 -0.43 29.40
C GLN A 288 11.56 0.63 30.42
N THR A 289 10.93 0.63 31.58
CA THR A 289 11.30 1.53 32.68
C THR A 289 12.35 0.84 33.56
N ILE A 290 13.57 1.40 33.58
CA ILE A 290 14.61 0.97 34.52
C ILE A 290 14.53 1.89 35.73
N ILE A 291 14.17 1.30 36.89
CA ILE A 291 14.07 2.02 38.14
C ILE A 291 15.44 1.96 38.83
N HIS A 292 16.07 3.12 39.00
CA HIS A 292 17.29 3.27 39.80
C HIS A 292 16.87 3.70 41.23
N TYR A 293 17.13 2.87 42.21
CA TYR A 293 16.97 3.23 43.64
C TYR A 293 18.23 3.98 44.07
N GLN A 294 18.11 5.27 44.39
CA GLN A 294 19.14 6.01 45.11
C GLN A 294 18.81 5.90 46.61
N THR A 295 19.63 5.15 47.31
CA THR A 295 19.66 5.19 48.80
C THR A 295 20.37 6.48 49.22
N HIS A 296 19.65 7.33 49.89
CA HIS A 296 20.26 8.49 50.52
C HIS A 296 21.00 7.98 51.78
N GLU A 297 22.32 7.93 51.71
CA GLU A 297 23.14 7.76 52.92
C GLU A 297 23.00 9.03 53.74
N PRO A 298 22.56 8.95 55.04
CA PRO A 298 22.43 10.16 55.85
C PRO A 298 23.80 10.83 55.97
N ALA A 299 23.87 12.10 55.60
CA ALA A 299 25.07 12.91 55.71
C ALA A 299 25.57 12.90 57.18
N PRO A 300 26.89 12.75 57.43
CA PRO A 300 27.44 12.81 58.79
C PRO A 300 27.12 14.18 59.41
N THR A 301 26.43 14.16 60.52
CA THR A 301 26.14 15.36 61.34
C THR A 301 27.44 15.92 61.86
N HIS A 302 27.96 16.98 61.26
CA HIS A 302 28.96 17.85 61.87
C HIS A 302 28.28 18.91 62.71
N PRO A 303 28.80 19.23 63.91
CA PRO A 303 28.21 20.23 64.80
C PRO A 303 28.40 21.65 64.26
N LEU A 304 27.37 22.46 64.54
CA LEU A 304 27.26 23.88 64.22
C LEU A 304 28.50 24.71 64.64
N ALA A 305 29.02 25.53 63.75
CA ALA A 305 29.72 26.76 64.12
C ALA A 305 29.15 27.88 63.26
N ASP A 306 28.67 28.91 63.96
CA ASP A 306 28.11 30.14 63.41
C ASP A 306 29.07 30.89 62.52
N THR A 307 28.56 31.43 61.45
CA THR A 307 28.97 32.80 61.02
C THR A 307 27.93 33.35 60.05
N ILE A 308 27.30 34.41 60.45
CA ILE A 308 26.41 35.32 59.70
C ILE A 308 27.26 36.14 58.74
N GLN A 309 26.90 36.21 57.46
CA GLN A 309 27.12 37.45 56.70
C GLN A 309 26.15 37.58 55.55
N ALA A 310 25.45 38.71 55.63
CA ALA A 310 24.50 39.20 54.62
C ALA A 310 25.21 39.84 53.42
N SER A 311 24.59 39.77 52.28
CA SER A 311 24.49 40.88 51.29
C SER A 311 23.56 40.53 50.14
N ALA A 312 22.72 41.34 49.97
CA ALA A 312 21.71 42.00 49.16
C ALA A 312 21.84 41.91 47.64
N PRO A 313 20.86 42.43 46.92
CA PRO A 313 20.37 41.88 45.60
C PRO A 313 20.73 42.74 44.38
N GLN A 314 20.68 42.16 43.21
CA GLN A 314 20.66 42.91 41.92
C GLN A 314 19.83 42.07 40.95
N GLU A 315 18.85 42.57 40.39
CA GLU A 315 18.46 43.62 39.46
C GLU A 315 17.96 42.99 38.14
N VAL A 316 16.75 43.33 37.81
CA VAL A 316 15.96 42.97 36.65
C VAL A 316 16.28 43.94 35.52
N VAL A 317 16.50 43.48 34.28
CA VAL A 317 16.39 44.31 33.09
C VAL A 317 15.78 43.53 31.93
N PRO A 318 14.91 44.17 31.12
CA PRO A 318 13.93 43.50 30.27
C PRO A 318 14.33 43.38 28.79
N SER A 319 13.59 42.52 28.13
CA SER A 319 13.48 42.26 26.69
C SER A 319 13.44 43.49 25.78
N PRO A 320 13.81 43.34 24.51
CA PRO A 320 13.03 44.01 23.49
C PRO A 320 12.49 43.09 22.37
N ALA A 321 11.27 43.45 22.00
CA ALA A 321 10.48 42.92 20.90
C ALA A 321 11.16 43.11 19.53
N VAL A 322 11.00 42.15 18.62
CA VAL A 322 11.30 42.33 17.20
C VAL A 322 10.06 42.05 16.34
N LYS A 323 9.90 42.97 15.43
CA LYS A 323 8.75 43.28 14.58
C LYS A 323 8.51 42.24 13.50
N THR A 324 7.23 42.02 13.25
CA THR A 324 6.57 41.46 12.06
C THR A 324 7.03 42.12 10.76
N ASN A 325 7.40 41.35 9.77
CA ASN A 325 7.42 41.81 8.39
C ASN A 325 6.63 40.86 7.49
N LYS A 326 5.49 41.39 7.01
CA LYS A 326 4.65 40.88 5.95
C LYS A 326 5.34 41.16 4.62
N GLN A 327 5.59 40.15 3.81
CA GLN A 327 5.78 40.31 2.38
C GLN A 327 4.73 39.53 1.61
N GLN A 328 3.84 40.27 1.01
CA GLN A 328 2.95 39.87 -0.07
C GLN A 328 3.79 39.59 -1.31
N ASN A 329 3.63 38.42 -1.89
CA ASN A 329 4.04 38.18 -3.26
C ASN A 329 2.82 37.82 -4.10
N THR A 330 2.43 38.78 -4.90
CA THR A 330 1.40 38.74 -5.91
C THR A 330 1.94 37.99 -7.12
N GLN A 331 1.44 36.82 -7.41
CA GLN A 331 1.68 36.15 -8.69
C GLN A 331 0.41 36.22 -9.55
N LYS A 332 0.61 36.87 -10.65
CA LYS A 332 -0.25 37.17 -11.79
C LYS A 332 -0.79 35.88 -12.42
N SER A 333 -2.10 35.74 -12.40
CA SER A 333 -2.85 34.71 -13.12
C SER A 333 -3.00 35.10 -14.59
N GLU A 334 -2.54 34.24 -15.49
CA GLU A 334 -2.91 34.23 -16.91
C GLU A 334 -4.37 33.79 -17.07
N PRO A 335 -5.11 34.30 -18.07
CA PRO A 335 -6.53 34.02 -18.24
C PRO A 335 -6.73 32.62 -18.84
N GLN A 336 -7.26 31.71 -18.05
CA GLN A 336 -7.86 30.48 -18.56
C GLN A 336 -9.20 30.82 -19.24
N SER A 337 -9.34 30.41 -20.51
CA SER A 337 -10.61 30.43 -21.22
C SER A 337 -11.63 29.62 -20.41
N GLU A 338 -12.76 30.21 -20.10
CA GLU A 338 -13.90 29.56 -19.43
C GLU A 338 -14.48 28.49 -20.35
N THR A 339 -13.99 27.26 -20.19
CA THR A 339 -14.63 26.09 -20.79
C THR A 339 -15.87 25.79 -19.98
N THR A 340 -17.05 26.04 -20.56
CA THR A 340 -18.34 25.74 -19.94
C THR A 340 -18.43 24.24 -19.72
N LEU A 341 -18.39 23.81 -18.44
CA LEU A 341 -18.53 22.42 -18.05
C LEU A 341 -20.01 22.07 -17.92
N ILE A 342 -20.42 20.97 -18.52
CA ILE A 342 -21.75 20.36 -18.41
C ILE A 342 -21.68 19.08 -17.57
N THR A 343 -22.76 18.79 -16.86
CA THR A 343 -22.88 17.55 -16.07
C THR A 343 -23.77 16.55 -16.80
N ILE A 344 -23.22 15.35 -17.03
CA ILE A 344 -23.96 14.27 -17.67
C ILE A 344 -24.08 13.14 -16.67
N SER A 345 -25.32 12.69 -16.44
CA SER A 345 -25.60 11.51 -15.63
C SER A 345 -26.57 10.58 -16.34
N GLY A 346 -26.41 9.28 -16.13
CA GLY A 346 -27.20 8.28 -16.80
C GLY A 346 -27.00 6.88 -16.27
N THR A 347 -27.66 5.91 -16.91
CA THR A 347 -27.59 4.49 -16.59
C THR A 347 -27.24 3.70 -17.83
N VAL A 348 -26.29 2.79 -17.71
CA VAL A 348 -25.88 1.86 -18.77
C VAL A 348 -26.53 0.50 -18.53
N LEU A 349 -27.25 0.02 -19.53
CA LEU A 349 -28.04 -1.21 -19.48
C LEU A 349 -27.52 -2.22 -20.53
N ASP A 350 -27.79 -3.50 -20.30
CA ASP A 350 -27.63 -4.54 -21.31
C ASP A 350 -28.88 -4.66 -22.21
N GLU A 351 -28.85 -5.58 -23.19
CA GLU A 351 -29.97 -5.84 -24.10
C GLU A 351 -31.22 -6.33 -23.38
N GLN A 352 -31.09 -6.88 -22.20
CA GLN A 352 -32.18 -7.39 -21.37
C GLN A 352 -32.74 -6.31 -20.40
N GLY A 353 -32.15 -5.10 -20.42
CA GLY A 353 -32.52 -3.99 -19.55
C GLY A 353 -31.95 -4.08 -18.15
N SER A 354 -31.00 -4.98 -17.89
CA SER A 354 -30.30 -5.08 -16.60
C SER A 354 -29.15 -4.06 -16.53
N PRO A 355 -28.87 -3.47 -15.35
CA PRO A 355 -27.81 -2.48 -15.20
C PRO A 355 -26.41 -3.12 -15.38
N ILE A 356 -25.56 -2.51 -16.19
CA ILE A 356 -24.19 -2.95 -16.40
C ILE A 356 -23.28 -2.28 -15.35
N ILE A 357 -22.78 -3.10 -14.44
CA ILE A 357 -21.85 -2.68 -13.38
C ILE A 357 -20.43 -2.63 -13.96
N GLY A 358 -19.76 -1.48 -13.84
CA GLY A 358 -18.36 -1.37 -14.25
C GLY A 358 -18.16 -1.05 -15.73
N ALA A 359 -19.20 -0.61 -16.44
CA ALA A 359 -19.03 -0.03 -17.77
C ALA A 359 -18.19 1.26 -17.67
N ILE A 360 -17.27 1.44 -18.62
CA ILE A 360 -16.39 2.61 -18.70
C ILE A 360 -17.10 3.66 -19.53
N VAL A 361 -17.15 4.88 -19.02
CA VAL A 361 -17.63 6.07 -19.71
C VAL A 361 -16.47 7.04 -19.81
N LEU A 362 -15.92 7.22 -21.03
CA LEU A 362 -14.73 8.04 -21.28
C LEU A 362 -15.07 9.17 -22.25
N VAL A 363 -14.47 10.33 -22.06
CA VAL A 363 -14.54 11.41 -23.06
C VAL A 363 -13.57 11.05 -24.20
N HIS A 364 -14.08 11.07 -25.44
CA HIS A 364 -13.30 10.77 -26.64
C HIS A 364 -12.00 11.59 -26.70
N ASP A 365 -10.91 10.98 -27.04
CA ASP A 365 -9.55 11.57 -27.08
C ASP A 365 -9.09 12.22 -25.75
N SER A 366 -9.61 11.76 -24.60
CA SER A 366 -9.26 12.29 -23.28
C SER A 366 -9.09 11.20 -22.24
N THR A 367 -8.35 11.50 -21.18
CA THR A 367 -8.26 10.65 -19.99
C THR A 367 -9.38 10.91 -18.97
N LEU A 368 -10.33 11.79 -19.32
CA LEU A 368 -11.45 12.14 -18.47
C LEU A 368 -12.56 11.09 -18.59
N GLY A 369 -12.88 10.40 -17.50
CA GLY A 369 -13.92 9.36 -17.52
C GLY A 369 -14.38 8.93 -16.15
N THR A 370 -15.36 8.04 -16.13
CA THR A 370 -15.92 7.42 -14.92
C THR A 370 -16.32 5.98 -15.22
N VAL A 371 -16.76 5.25 -14.20
CA VAL A 371 -17.23 3.87 -14.32
C VAL A 371 -18.56 3.75 -13.63
N THR A 372 -19.49 2.98 -14.22
CA THR A 372 -20.83 2.77 -13.64
C THR A 372 -20.77 2.05 -12.29
N ASP A 373 -21.66 2.44 -11.38
CA ASP A 373 -21.85 1.85 -10.05
C ASP A 373 -22.66 0.53 -10.08
N PHE A 374 -23.10 0.05 -8.90
CA PHE A 374 -23.86 -1.21 -8.77
C PHE A 374 -25.24 -1.17 -9.42
N ASP A 375 -25.80 0.02 -9.60
CA ASP A 375 -27.09 0.27 -10.25
C ASP A 375 -26.92 0.66 -11.74
N GLY A 376 -25.69 0.49 -12.28
CA GLY A 376 -25.34 0.86 -13.64
C GLY A 376 -25.28 2.37 -13.87
N CYS A 377 -25.35 3.20 -12.82
CA CYS A 377 -25.41 4.65 -12.91
C CYS A 377 -24.02 5.26 -13.02
N PHE A 378 -23.92 6.38 -13.75
CA PHE A 378 -22.71 7.20 -13.83
C PHE A 378 -23.05 8.70 -13.75
N SER A 379 -22.07 9.50 -13.35
CA SER A 379 -22.11 10.95 -13.39
C SER A 379 -20.72 11.51 -13.70
N LEU A 380 -20.64 12.39 -14.70
CA LEU A 380 -19.37 12.94 -15.19
C LEU A 380 -19.56 14.42 -15.58
N LYS A 381 -18.58 15.26 -15.20
CA LYS A 381 -18.53 16.66 -15.66
C LYS A 381 -17.56 16.74 -16.83
N VAL A 382 -18.06 17.23 -17.97
CA VAL A 382 -17.31 17.28 -19.23
C VAL A 382 -17.42 18.64 -19.89
N PRO A 383 -16.47 19.05 -20.74
CA PRO A 383 -16.62 20.23 -21.60
C PRO A 383 -17.86 20.10 -22.50
N LYS A 384 -18.55 21.20 -22.74
CA LYS A 384 -19.67 21.23 -23.69
C LYS A 384 -19.20 20.81 -25.09
N GLY A 385 -19.95 19.90 -25.73
CA GLY A 385 -19.59 19.34 -27.06
C GLY A 385 -18.70 18.12 -27.01
N SER A 386 -18.44 17.55 -25.83
CA SER A 386 -17.69 16.29 -25.71
C SER A 386 -18.47 15.09 -26.24
N ILE A 387 -17.75 14.11 -26.80
CA ILE A 387 -18.28 12.79 -27.16
C ILE A 387 -17.92 11.83 -26.01
N LEU A 388 -18.89 11.07 -25.53
CA LEU A 388 -18.68 10.04 -24.52
C LEU A 388 -18.66 8.66 -25.19
N ASP A 389 -17.56 7.93 -25.00
CA ASP A 389 -17.41 6.54 -25.40
C ASP A 389 -17.76 5.63 -24.23
N MET A 390 -18.71 4.74 -24.45
CA MET A 390 -19.15 3.77 -23.46
C MET A 390 -18.67 2.39 -23.87
N MET A 391 -17.89 1.76 -23.01
CA MET A 391 -17.22 0.50 -23.26
C MET A 391 -17.50 -0.50 -22.15
N TYR A 392 -17.70 -1.74 -22.53
CA TYR A 392 -17.80 -2.86 -21.59
C TYR A 392 -17.29 -4.15 -22.26
N ILE A 393 -16.85 -5.09 -21.45
CA ILE A 393 -16.28 -6.36 -21.93
C ILE A 393 -17.30 -7.16 -22.72
N GLY A 394 -16.99 -7.50 -23.97
CA GLY A 394 -17.86 -8.33 -24.86
C GLY A 394 -19.03 -7.57 -25.47
N VAL A 395 -18.99 -6.25 -25.50
CA VAL A 395 -20.04 -5.37 -26.07
C VAL A 395 -19.41 -4.35 -27.00
N ALA A 396 -20.11 -3.99 -28.07
CA ALA A 396 -19.65 -2.95 -28.99
C ALA A 396 -19.58 -1.59 -28.29
N THR A 397 -18.50 -0.83 -28.55
CA THR A 397 -18.34 0.54 -28.04
C THR A 397 -19.44 1.45 -28.62
N GLN A 398 -20.10 2.22 -27.75
CA GLN A 398 -21.09 3.19 -28.17
C GLN A 398 -20.64 4.61 -27.84
N SER A 399 -20.67 5.50 -28.85
CA SER A 399 -20.27 6.91 -28.73
C SER A 399 -21.49 7.82 -28.76
N ILE A 400 -21.57 8.77 -27.82
CA ILE A 400 -22.68 9.71 -27.67
C ILE A 400 -22.16 11.14 -27.56
N ALA A 401 -22.62 12.04 -28.44
CA ALA A 401 -22.26 13.44 -28.37
C ALA A 401 -23.13 14.19 -27.34
N CYS A 402 -22.51 14.97 -26.47
CA CYS A 402 -23.14 15.66 -25.36
C CYS A 402 -22.95 17.18 -25.49
N ASN A 403 -24.05 17.88 -25.82
CA ASN A 403 -24.04 19.34 -26.06
C ASN A 403 -24.68 20.16 -24.92
N GLU A 404 -25.41 19.53 -24.02
CA GLU A 404 -26.14 20.16 -22.91
C GLU A 404 -26.07 19.29 -21.66
N ASP A 405 -26.48 19.86 -20.51
CA ASP A 405 -26.66 19.07 -19.28
C ASP A 405 -27.71 17.98 -19.51
N VAL A 406 -27.33 16.72 -19.32
CA VAL A 406 -28.23 15.57 -19.46
C VAL A 406 -28.29 14.83 -18.14
N SER A 407 -29.50 14.78 -17.56
CA SER A 407 -29.80 13.92 -16.42
C SER A 407 -30.68 12.75 -16.88
N ASN A 408 -30.35 11.53 -16.44
CA ASN A 408 -31.04 10.28 -16.79
C ASN A 408 -30.83 9.77 -18.24
N LEU A 409 -29.64 9.91 -18.78
CA LEU A 409 -29.26 9.30 -20.05
C LEU A 409 -29.33 7.77 -19.91
N LYS A 410 -30.17 7.10 -20.70
CA LYS A 410 -30.21 5.62 -20.76
C LYS A 410 -29.48 5.15 -21.99
N VAL A 411 -28.47 4.31 -21.80
CA VAL A 411 -27.65 3.74 -22.86
C VAL A 411 -27.71 2.24 -22.78
N THR A 412 -28.10 1.60 -23.88
CA THR A 412 -28.13 0.14 -23.99
C THR A 412 -26.93 -0.32 -24.80
N LEU A 413 -26.05 -1.08 -24.21
CA LEU A 413 -24.91 -1.68 -24.91
C LEU A 413 -25.31 -3.01 -25.54
N ILE A 414 -24.98 -3.19 -26.82
CA ILE A 414 -25.34 -4.37 -27.62
C ILE A 414 -24.14 -5.29 -27.69
N LYS A 415 -24.36 -6.59 -27.56
CA LYS A 415 -23.30 -7.61 -27.59
C LYS A 415 -22.59 -7.60 -28.91
N ASP A 416 -21.28 -7.61 -28.89
CA ASP A 416 -20.46 -7.73 -30.09
C ASP A 416 -20.58 -9.15 -30.65
N ASN A 417 -21.13 -9.29 -31.86
CA ASN A 417 -21.33 -10.57 -32.55
C ASN A 417 -20.18 -10.86 -33.55
N SER A 418 -19.05 -10.15 -33.44
CA SER A 418 -17.90 -10.38 -34.33
C SER A 418 -16.94 -11.43 -33.81
#